data_e52b586c0701bc37f29fafe0fc79b13d
#
_entry.id   e52b586c0701bc37f29fafe0fc79b13d
#
_cell.length_a   1.000
_cell.length_b   1.000
_cell.length_c   1.000
_cell.angle_alpha   90.00
_cell.angle_beta   90.00
_cell.angle_gamma   90.00
#
_symmetry.space_group_name_H-M   'P 1'
#
loop_
_entity.id
_entity.type
_entity.pdbx_description
1 polymer ?
#
loop_
_entity_poly.entity_id
_entity_poly.type
_entity_poly.pdbx_seq_one_letter_code
_entity_poly.pdbx_strand_id
1 'polypeptide(L)'
;MKKKTAVVFGTFAPLHQGHIDLIQRAKRQCDQVWVVVSGYEGDRGEQVGLSLQKRFRYIREAFRDDELTSVCKLDETNLPRYPMGWQEWLDQMLAEISYDETQQELTFFVGEADYQQELAKRGFGTVLQERKFGISATMIRENPSKYWKYIAQPFRRQFTKKVLIMGSASNGKTTLAKDLARYYDAPVSLEYAREYQIKNNVRDDELTPKDYYYLLLGQYDQTSKLIDSNANRGLVIADTNSLVTKGYYDYYMETEDQEDLSGETFDNLFVSILAKEKWDLILFVQPVGSYVNDGFRDMTMAEDHIRYSFSQHLDQMRERYLTTIPLVYLEIGRASC
;
A
#
# COMPACT_ATOMS: atom_id res chain seq x y z
N MET A 1 23.48 35.94 -12.14
CA MET A 1 24.13 34.67 -11.77
C MET A 1 23.24 33.54 -12.30
N LYS A 2 23.82 32.49 -12.84
CA LYS A 2 23.04 31.28 -13.21
C LYS A 2 22.48 30.63 -11.98
N LYS A 3 21.27 30.05 -12.10
CA LYS A 3 20.63 29.27 -11.04
C LYS A 3 21.38 27.94 -10.85
N LYS A 4 21.80 27.64 -9.63
CA LYS A 4 22.45 26.36 -9.33
C LYS A 4 21.38 25.25 -9.24
N THR A 5 21.44 24.33 -10.18
CA THR A 5 20.50 23.23 -10.31
C THR A 5 21.20 21.89 -10.05
N ALA A 6 20.69 21.12 -9.11
CA ALA A 6 21.17 19.76 -8.86
C ALA A 6 20.30 18.73 -9.58
N VAL A 7 20.93 17.63 -10.01
CA VAL A 7 20.23 16.43 -10.51
C VAL A 7 20.63 15.22 -9.67
N VAL A 8 19.62 14.53 -9.14
CA VAL A 8 19.74 13.20 -8.51
C VAL A 8 18.90 12.23 -9.31
N PHE A 9 19.48 11.19 -9.84
CA PHE A 9 18.77 10.23 -10.68
C PHE A 9 18.95 8.80 -10.19
N GLY A 10 18.02 7.94 -10.57
CA GLY A 10 18.11 6.51 -10.25
C GLY A 10 16.82 5.76 -10.44
N THR A 11 16.87 4.45 -10.31
CA THR A 11 15.70 3.56 -10.37
C THR A 11 14.77 3.75 -9.17
N PHE A 12 15.31 4.05 -7.97
CA PHE A 12 14.57 4.23 -6.71
C PHE A 12 13.54 3.12 -6.42
N ALA A 13 13.98 1.88 -6.46
CA ALA A 13 13.12 0.71 -6.25
C ALA A 13 13.52 -0.10 -4.99
N PRO A 14 13.20 0.38 -3.76
CA PRO A 14 12.49 1.60 -3.38
C PRO A 14 13.42 2.83 -3.17
N LEU A 15 12.80 4.02 -3.05
CA LEU A 15 13.44 5.18 -2.44
C LEU A 15 13.76 4.85 -0.96
N HIS A 16 14.97 5.14 -0.51
CA HIS A 16 15.42 4.85 0.84
C HIS A 16 16.27 5.98 1.42
N GLN A 17 16.59 5.88 2.71
CA GLN A 17 17.28 6.93 3.46
C GLN A 17 18.61 7.38 2.83
N GLY A 18 19.32 6.47 2.15
CA GLY A 18 20.56 6.84 1.43
C GLY A 18 20.30 7.79 0.25
N HIS A 19 19.22 7.57 -0.50
CA HIS A 19 18.79 8.48 -1.56
C HIS A 19 18.30 9.83 -1.00
N ILE A 20 17.55 9.78 0.10
CA ILE A 20 17.06 11.00 0.76
C ILE A 20 18.22 11.85 1.26
N ASP A 21 19.25 11.25 1.86
CA ASP A 21 20.46 11.97 2.31
C ASP A 21 21.20 12.63 1.15
N LEU A 22 21.29 11.95 -0.01
CA LEU A 22 21.87 12.52 -1.23
C LEU A 22 21.09 13.74 -1.73
N ILE A 23 19.75 13.63 -1.78
CA ILE A 23 18.85 14.72 -2.17
C ILE A 23 18.98 15.89 -1.19
N GLN A 24 19.02 15.64 0.10
CA GLN A 24 19.18 16.66 1.13
C GLN A 24 20.55 17.36 1.04
N ARG A 25 21.60 16.64 0.66
CA ARG A 25 22.92 17.25 0.39
C ARG A 25 22.85 18.16 -0.83
N ALA A 26 22.20 17.74 -1.90
CA ALA A 26 21.99 18.56 -3.10
C ALA A 26 21.23 19.86 -2.78
N LYS A 27 20.16 19.79 -1.97
CA LYS A 27 19.40 20.96 -1.52
C LYS A 27 20.22 21.98 -0.72
N ARG A 28 21.23 21.53 0.03
CA ARG A 28 22.11 22.45 0.77
C ARG A 28 23.12 23.19 -0.10
N GLN A 29 23.32 22.74 -1.34
CA GLN A 29 24.36 23.27 -2.23
C GLN A 29 23.80 23.96 -3.48
N CYS A 30 22.53 23.74 -3.80
CA CYS A 30 21.87 24.24 -5.01
C CYS A 30 20.53 24.90 -4.70
N ASP A 31 20.09 25.77 -5.61
CA ASP A 31 18.85 26.52 -5.50
C ASP A 31 17.62 25.66 -5.85
N GLN A 32 17.82 24.58 -6.60
CA GLN A 32 16.79 23.62 -7.02
C GLN A 32 17.39 22.23 -7.19
N VAL A 33 16.59 21.21 -6.92
CA VAL A 33 16.95 19.81 -7.13
C VAL A 33 15.93 19.13 -8.03
N TRP A 34 16.40 18.48 -9.08
CA TRP A 34 15.62 17.55 -9.88
C TRP A 34 15.90 16.11 -9.43
N VAL A 35 14.84 15.39 -9.09
CA VAL A 35 14.89 13.94 -8.84
C VAL A 35 14.34 13.25 -10.07
N VAL A 36 15.21 12.62 -10.84
CA VAL A 36 14.88 11.93 -12.08
C VAL A 36 14.70 10.45 -11.81
N VAL A 37 13.46 9.98 -11.90
CA VAL A 37 13.12 8.57 -11.71
C VAL A 37 13.27 7.85 -13.02
N SER A 38 14.30 7.02 -13.15
CA SER A 38 14.59 6.31 -14.37
C SER A 38 14.14 4.83 -14.31
N GLY A 39 13.78 4.27 -15.47
CA GLY A 39 13.41 2.88 -15.58
C GLY A 39 12.88 2.50 -16.95
N TYR A 40 12.73 1.21 -17.14
CA TYR A 40 12.23 0.61 -18.37
C TYR A 40 11.33 -0.59 -18.06
N GLU A 41 10.59 -1.05 -19.06
CA GLU A 41 9.73 -2.24 -18.96
C GLU A 41 10.54 -3.48 -18.56
N GLY A 42 10.11 -4.17 -17.50
CA GLY A 42 10.78 -5.35 -16.95
C GLY A 42 12.00 -5.05 -16.07
N ASP A 43 12.23 -3.80 -15.69
CA ASP A 43 13.33 -3.45 -14.78
C ASP A 43 13.16 -4.07 -13.38
N ARG A 44 14.22 -3.97 -12.56
CA ARG A 44 14.24 -4.51 -11.18
C ARG A 44 13.16 -3.92 -10.26
N GLY A 45 12.57 -2.78 -10.61
CA GLY A 45 11.46 -2.19 -9.88
C GLY A 45 10.15 -2.88 -10.21
N GLU A 46 9.89 -3.15 -11.48
CA GLU A 46 8.69 -3.87 -11.92
C GLU A 46 8.62 -5.30 -11.38
N GLN A 47 9.77 -5.99 -11.29
CA GLN A 47 9.85 -7.34 -10.72
C GLN A 47 9.29 -7.42 -9.28
N VAL A 48 9.29 -6.32 -8.56
CA VAL A 48 8.71 -6.23 -7.20
C VAL A 48 7.44 -5.37 -7.16
N GLY A 49 6.78 -5.17 -8.29
CA GLY A 49 5.53 -4.42 -8.40
C GLY A 49 5.67 -2.90 -8.24
N LEU A 50 6.87 -2.35 -8.41
CA LEU A 50 7.20 -0.92 -8.42
C LEU A 50 7.48 -0.46 -9.85
N SER A 51 6.44 -0.34 -10.70
CA SER A 51 6.57 0.21 -12.05
C SER A 51 7.15 1.62 -12.04
N LEU A 52 7.72 2.09 -13.15
CA LEU A 52 8.26 3.45 -13.29
C LEU A 52 7.22 4.51 -12.87
N GLN A 53 5.96 4.37 -13.34
CA GLN A 53 4.87 5.28 -12.99
C GLN A 53 4.56 5.28 -11.49
N LYS A 54 4.60 4.11 -10.85
CA LYS A 54 4.35 3.97 -9.41
C LYS A 54 5.47 4.60 -8.57
N ARG A 55 6.74 4.38 -8.95
CA ARG A 55 7.91 4.99 -8.32
C ARG A 55 7.87 6.52 -8.44
N PHE A 56 7.59 7.02 -9.63
CA PHE A 56 7.43 8.45 -9.87
C PHE A 56 6.37 9.07 -8.95
N ARG A 57 5.17 8.45 -8.87
CA ARG A 57 4.10 8.91 -7.99
C ARG A 57 4.52 8.91 -6.52
N TYR A 58 5.15 7.84 -6.05
CA TYR A 58 5.57 7.72 -4.64
C TYR A 58 6.68 8.70 -4.28
N ILE A 59 7.58 9.01 -5.20
CA ILE A 59 8.61 10.02 -4.98
C ILE A 59 7.98 11.42 -4.94
N ARG A 60 7.06 11.75 -5.83
CA ARG A 60 6.31 13.01 -5.75
C ARG A 60 5.56 13.15 -4.43
N GLU A 61 4.96 12.07 -3.94
CA GLU A 61 4.30 12.06 -2.64
C GLU A 61 5.30 12.28 -1.49
N ALA A 62 6.48 11.69 -1.56
CA ALA A 62 7.53 11.86 -0.54
C ALA A 62 8.06 13.30 -0.44
N PHE A 63 7.99 14.06 -1.53
CA PHE A 63 8.46 15.46 -1.62
C PHE A 63 7.34 16.47 -1.89
N ARG A 64 6.07 16.12 -1.58
CA ARG A 64 4.90 16.96 -1.89
C ARG A 64 4.94 18.37 -1.31
N ASP A 65 5.55 18.51 -0.12
CA ASP A 65 5.65 19.77 0.61
C ASP A 65 7.05 20.43 0.47
N ASP A 66 7.83 20.03 -0.55
CA ASP A 66 9.20 20.46 -0.76
C ASP A 66 9.31 21.32 -2.04
N GLU A 67 9.33 22.63 -1.86
CA GLU A 67 9.39 23.61 -2.96
C GLU A 67 10.71 23.60 -3.74
N LEU A 68 11.78 23.07 -3.14
CA LEU A 68 13.11 23.02 -3.80
C LEU A 68 13.28 21.75 -4.65
N THR A 69 12.41 20.75 -4.49
CA THR A 69 12.53 19.46 -5.16
C THR A 69 11.46 19.29 -6.23
N SER A 70 11.91 19.21 -7.48
CA SER A 70 11.08 18.81 -8.62
C SER A 70 11.34 17.35 -8.98
N VAL A 71 10.30 16.63 -9.42
CA VAL A 71 10.40 15.21 -9.77
C VAL A 71 9.92 15.01 -11.20
N CYS A 72 10.74 14.36 -12.03
CA CYS A 72 10.35 13.90 -13.36
C CYS A 72 10.65 12.40 -13.53
N LYS A 73 10.14 11.80 -14.60
CA LYS A 73 10.42 10.41 -14.96
C LYS A 73 11.15 10.36 -16.28
N LEU A 74 12.08 9.42 -16.40
CA LEU A 74 12.83 9.11 -17.61
C LEU A 74 12.52 7.66 -18.01
N ASP A 75 11.77 7.50 -19.08
CA ASP A 75 11.46 6.18 -19.64
C ASP A 75 12.58 5.74 -20.58
N GLU A 76 13.31 4.72 -20.15
CA GLU A 76 14.46 4.17 -20.87
C GLU A 76 14.09 2.98 -21.78
N THR A 77 12.80 2.70 -21.97
CA THR A 77 12.33 1.50 -22.69
C THR A 77 12.90 1.43 -24.11
N ASN A 78 12.98 2.57 -24.79
CA ASN A 78 13.46 2.67 -26.17
C ASN A 78 14.90 3.16 -26.28
N LEU A 79 15.62 3.32 -25.16
CA LEU A 79 17.02 3.74 -25.17
C LEU A 79 17.97 2.54 -25.24
N PRO A 80 19.13 2.70 -25.90
CA PRO A 80 20.21 1.72 -25.83
C PRO A 80 20.64 1.50 -24.38
N ARG A 81 20.94 0.24 -24.03
CA ARG A 81 21.32 -0.11 -22.64
C ARG A 81 22.73 0.37 -22.32
N TYR A 82 22.94 0.69 -21.05
CA TYR A 82 24.26 0.97 -20.51
C TYR A 82 25.25 -0.16 -20.87
N PRO A 83 26.50 0.15 -21.31
CA PRO A 83 27.13 1.49 -21.33
C PRO A 83 26.94 2.28 -22.64
N MET A 84 26.27 1.74 -23.68
CA MET A 84 26.23 2.35 -25.02
C MET A 84 25.27 3.55 -25.12
N GLY A 85 24.18 3.58 -24.39
CA GLY A 85 23.13 4.59 -24.49
C GLY A 85 23.36 5.87 -23.68
N TRP A 86 24.60 6.20 -23.31
CA TRP A 86 24.89 7.35 -22.44
C TRP A 86 24.45 8.69 -23.01
N GLN A 87 24.68 8.92 -24.29
CA GLN A 87 24.39 10.21 -24.90
C GLN A 87 22.87 10.41 -25.02
N GLU A 88 22.18 9.43 -25.56
CA GLU A 88 20.72 9.45 -25.73
C GLU A 88 20.00 9.56 -24.39
N TRP A 89 20.49 8.84 -23.39
CA TRP A 89 19.98 8.91 -22.02
C TRP A 89 20.16 10.30 -21.40
N LEU A 90 21.32 10.90 -21.58
CA LEU A 90 21.63 12.24 -21.05
C LEU A 90 20.80 13.32 -21.77
N ASP A 91 20.74 13.26 -23.10
CA ASP A 91 19.96 14.21 -23.90
C ASP A 91 18.48 14.18 -23.52
N GLN A 92 17.91 12.97 -23.35
CA GLN A 92 16.52 12.84 -22.90
C GLN A 92 16.33 13.35 -21.46
N MET A 93 17.25 13.07 -20.55
CA MET A 93 17.21 13.59 -19.18
C MET A 93 17.24 15.12 -19.15
N LEU A 94 18.14 15.74 -19.93
CA LEU A 94 18.26 17.19 -20.01
C LEU A 94 16.99 17.83 -20.58
N ALA A 95 16.35 17.18 -21.54
CA ALA A 95 15.06 17.61 -22.07
C ALA A 95 13.95 17.53 -21.01
N GLU A 96 13.87 16.41 -20.24
CA GLU A 96 12.86 16.23 -19.20
C GLU A 96 12.95 17.28 -18.07
N ILE A 97 14.16 17.75 -17.74
CA ILE A 97 14.35 18.79 -16.74
C ILE A 97 14.34 20.20 -17.33
N SER A 98 14.10 20.35 -18.64
CA SER A 98 14.12 21.62 -19.37
C SER A 98 15.41 22.40 -19.10
N TYR A 99 16.56 21.73 -19.25
CA TYR A 99 17.88 22.33 -18.99
C TYR A 99 18.21 23.42 -20.02
N ASP A 100 18.61 24.58 -19.51
CA ASP A 100 19.13 25.71 -20.31
C ASP A 100 20.49 26.14 -19.72
N GLU A 101 21.56 25.85 -20.46
CA GLU A 101 22.94 26.18 -20.05
C GLU A 101 23.20 27.68 -19.89
N THR A 102 22.38 28.53 -20.51
CA THR A 102 22.54 29.99 -20.39
C THR A 102 22.03 30.51 -19.04
N GLN A 103 21.07 29.85 -18.46
CA GLN A 103 20.39 30.25 -17.22
C GLN A 103 20.74 29.37 -16.00
N GLN A 104 21.21 28.15 -16.22
CA GLN A 104 21.44 27.18 -15.17
C GLN A 104 22.90 26.72 -15.13
N GLU A 105 23.38 26.46 -13.91
CA GLU A 105 24.63 25.73 -13.63
C GLU A 105 24.23 24.35 -13.06
N LEU A 106 24.47 23.28 -13.84
CA LEU A 106 24.03 21.95 -13.53
C LEU A 106 25.10 21.14 -12.79
N THR A 107 24.71 20.50 -11.68
CA THR A 107 25.57 19.60 -10.91
C THR A 107 24.86 18.29 -10.64
N PHE A 108 25.45 17.17 -11.01
CA PHE A 108 24.94 15.83 -10.75
C PHE A 108 25.45 15.31 -9.39
N PHE A 109 24.51 14.88 -8.54
CA PHE A 109 24.82 14.22 -7.27
C PHE A 109 24.63 12.72 -7.44
N VAL A 110 25.71 11.96 -7.34
CA VAL A 110 25.73 10.53 -7.66
C VAL A 110 26.28 9.69 -6.50
N GLY A 111 25.84 8.45 -6.41
CA GLY A 111 26.30 7.49 -5.42
C GLY A 111 27.35 6.50 -5.94
N GLU A 112 27.71 6.56 -7.23
CA GLU A 112 28.61 5.61 -7.89
C GLU A 112 29.67 6.35 -8.70
N ALA A 113 30.93 5.90 -8.57
CA ALA A 113 32.07 6.56 -9.20
C ALA A 113 32.04 6.53 -10.74
N ASP A 114 31.49 5.46 -11.31
CA ASP A 114 31.38 5.32 -12.77
C ASP A 114 30.50 6.42 -13.37
N TYR A 115 29.36 6.72 -12.73
CA TYR A 115 28.48 7.82 -13.15
C TYR A 115 29.19 9.18 -13.01
N GLN A 116 29.93 9.36 -11.91
CA GLN A 116 30.70 10.59 -11.72
C GLN A 116 31.69 10.81 -12.86
N GLN A 117 32.46 9.79 -13.21
CA GLN A 117 33.50 9.87 -14.26
C GLN A 117 32.88 10.17 -15.64
N GLU A 118 31.79 9.48 -15.99
CA GLU A 118 31.13 9.64 -17.28
C GLU A 118 30.50 11.03 -17.46
N LEU A 119 29.88 11.57 -16.40
CA LEU A 119 29.31 12.91 -16.42
C LEU A 119 30.38 14.00 -16.44
N ALA A 120 31.46 13.83 -15.68
CA ALA A 120 32.57 14.74 -15.67
C ALA A 120 33.29 14.82 -17.04
N LYS A 121 33.46 13.69 -17.74
CA LYS A 121 34.01 13.66 -19.13
C LYS A 121 33.19 14.50 -20.12
N ARG A 122 31.88 14.68 -19.84
CA ARG A 122 30.92 15.46 -20.65
C ARG A 122 30.80 16.92 -20.18
N GLY A 123 31.67 17.35 -19.25
CA GLY A 123 31.77 18.73 -18.77
C GLY A 123 30.79 19.13 -17.68
N PHE A 124 30.04 18.20 -17.10
CA PHE A 124 29.10 18.51 -16.01
C PHE A 124 29.80 18.53 -14.65
N GLY A 125 29.31 19.43 -13.77
CA GLY A 125 29.65 19.40 -12.35
C GLY A 125 29.17 18.10 -11.71
N THR A 126 29.99 17.48 -10.87
CA THR A 126 29.63 16.22 -10.22
C THR A 126 30.01 16.20 -8.74
N VAL A 127 29.15 15.63 -7.91
CA VAL A 127 29.41 15.40 -6.49
C VAL A 127 29.16 13.92 -6.20
N LEU A 128 30.21 13.20 -5.84
CA LEU A 128 30.13 11.83 -5.38
C LEU A 128 29.78 11.80 -3.87
N GLN A 129 28.83 10.95 -3.49
CA GLN A 129 28.51 10.70 -2.10
C GLN A 129 28.73 9.23 -1.76
N GLU A 130 29.58 8.96 -0.80
CA GLU A 130 29.74 7.63 -0.25
C GLU A 130 28.47 7.15 0.45
N ARG A 131 28.22 5.84 0.42
CA ARG A 131 27.06 5.20 1.04
C ARG A 131 27.13 5.28 2.57
N LYS A 132 26.47 6.25 3.14
CA LYS A 132 26.51 6.56 4.58
C LYS A 132 25.87 5.49 5.49
N PHE A 133 24.86 4.80 5.01
CA PHE A 133 24.05 3.87 5.83
C PHE A 133 24.35 2.38 5.56
N GLY A 134 25.24 2.05 4.64
CA GLY A 134 25.52 0.67 4.26
C GLY A 134 24.31 -0.10 3.71
N ILE A 135 23.30 0.62 3.18
CA ILE A 135 22.06 0.05 2.63
C ILE A 135 21.97 0.24 1.12
N SER A 136 21.25 -0.66 0.48
CA SER A 136 20.89 -0.56 -0.95
C SER A 136 19.43 -0.96 -1.16
N ALA A 137 18.85 -0.52 -2.28
CA ALA A 137 17.51 -0.93 -2.67
C ALA A 137 17.40 -2.45 -2.85
N THR A 138 18.48 -3.12 -3.27
CA THR A 138 18.54 -4.59 -3.37
C THR A 138 18.39 -5.25 -2.01
N MET A 139 19.18 -4.85 -1.01
CA MET A 139 19.06 -5.36 0.37
C MET A 139 17.65 -5.17 0.94
N ILE A 140 17.01 -4.04 0.63
CA ILE A 140 15.62 -3.77 1.06
C ILE A 140 14.66 -4.72 0.36
N ARG A 141 14.79 -4.95 -0.94
CA ARG A 141 13.91 -5.88 -1.67
C ARG A 141 14.05 -7.32 -1.17
N GLU A 142 15.26 -7.75 -0.81
CA GLU A 142 15.54 -9.07 -0.25
C GLU A 142 14.98 -9.25 1.17
N ASN A 143 15.06 -8.22 2.00
CA ASN A 143 14.56 -8.29 3.38
C ASN A 143 13.98 -6.94 3.85
N PRO A 144 12.77 -6.58 3.39
CA PRO A 144 12.15 -5.29 3.70
C PRO A 144 11.88 -5.10 5.19
N SER A 145 11.55 -6.15 5.93
CA SER A 145 11.27 -6.06 7.37
C SER A 145 12.52 -5.65 8.16
N LYS A 146 13.68 -6.22 7.84
CA LYS A 146 14.96 -5.87 8.47
C LYS A 146 15.35 -4.41 8.23
N TYR A 147 15.04 -3.89 7.04
CA TYR A 147 15.44 -2.56 6.62
C TYR A 147 14.27 -1.56 6.62
N TRP A 148 13.16 -1.89 7.28
CA TRP A 148 11.91 -1.13 7.27
C TRP A 148 12.09 0.37 7.54
N LYS A 149 12.86 0.71 8.57
CA LYS A 149 13.10 2.09 8.97
C LYS A 149 13.78 2.96 7.90
N TYR A 150 14.47 2.32 6.95
CA TYR A 150 15.17 3.02 5.88
C TYR A 150 14.31 3.23 4.62
N ILE A 151 13.14 2.58 4.52
CA ILE A 151 12.23 2.71 3.39
C ILE A 151 11.47 4.04 3.52
N ALA A 152 11.48 4.85 2.45
CA ALA A 152 10.67 6.06 2.40
C ALA A 152 9.18 5.72 2.57
N GLN A 153 8.46 6.53 3.36
CA GLN A 153 7.11 6.23 3.81
C GLN A 153 6.14 5.83 2.67
N PRO A 154 6.06 6.53 1.51
CA PRO A 154 5.14 6.13 0.45
C PRO A 154 5.46 4.76 -0.18
N PHE A 155 6.70 4.30 -0.09
CA PHE A 155 7.11 2.99 -0.60
C PHE A 155 6.80 1.83 0.37
N ARG A 156 6.57 2.11 1.65
CA ARG A 156 6.26 1.09 2.67
C ARG A 156 5.02 0.29 2.34
N ARG A 157 4.02 0.90 1.69
CA ARG A 157 2.79 0.22 1.25
C ARG A 157 3.05 -0.97 0.31
N GLN A 158 4.14 -0.96 -0.44
CA GLN A 158 4.53 -2.06 -1.32
C GLN A 158 5.05 -3.28 -0.56
N PHE A 159 5.62 -3.07 0.61
CA PHE A 159 6.29 -4.10 1.41
C PHE A 159 5.51 -4.49 2.66
N THR A 160 4.36 -3.85 2.92
CA THR A 160 3.49 -4.16 4.05
C THR A 160 2.86 -5.52 3.87
N LYS A 161 3.05 -6.41 4.85
CA LYS A 161 2.30 -7.66 4.97
C LYS A 161 0.94 -7.39 5.58
N LYS A 162 -0.08 -8.12 5.12
CA LYS A 162 -1.47 -7.93 5.51
C LYS A 162 -2.10 -9.25 5.89
N VAL A 163 -2.57 -9.35 7.12
CA VAL A 163 -3.29 -10.50 7.66
C VAL A 163 -4.76 -10.14 7.79
N LEU A 164 -5.61 -10.90 7.12
CA LEU A 164 -7.06 -10.81 7.23
C LEU A 164 -7.56 -11.83 8.23
N ILE A 165 -8.37 -11.38 9.17
CA ILE A 165 -9.15 -12.25 10.06
C ILE A 165 -10.59 -12.18 9.63
N MET A 166 -11.18 -13.30 9.26
CA MET A 166 -12.56 -13.36 8.76
C MET A 166 -13.34 -14.51 9.41
N GLY A 167 -14.64 -14.50 9.22
CA GLY A 167 -15.60 -15.45 9.79
C GLY A 167 -16.87 -14.75 10.27
N SER A 168 -17.89 -15.51 10.66
CA SER A 168 -19.17 -14.98 11.12
C SER A 168 -19.06 -14.17 12.42
N ALA A 169 -20.15 -13.48 12.81
CA ALA A 169 -20.15 -12.67 14.04
C ALA A 169 -19.92 -13.50 15.31
N SER A 170 -19.47 -12.86 16.38
CA SER A 170 -19.32 -13.43 17.74
C SER A 170 -18.31 -14.57 17.91
N ASN A 171 -17.35 -14.75 16.98
CA ASN A 171 -16.34 -15.83 17.01
C ASN A 171 -14.99 -15.40 17.61
N GLY A 172 -14.89 -14.22 18.25
CA GLY A 172 -13.64 -13.77 18.87
C GLY A 172 -12.63 -13.12 17.91
N LYS A 173 -12.99 -12.85 16.63
CA LYS A 173 -12.12 -12.21 15.63
C LYS A 173 -11.46 -10.93 16.13
N THR A 174 -12.26 -10.01 16.66
CA THR A 174 -11.76 -8.71 17.16
C THR A 174 -10.78 -8.86 18.32
N THR A 175 -11.00 -9.83 19.20
CA THR A 175 -10.06 -10.14 20.30
C THR A 175 -8.75 -10.65 19.73
N LEU A 176 -8.81 -11.63 18.84
CA LEU A 176 -7.63 -12.17 18.15
C LEU A 176 -6.88 -11.07 17.39
N ALA A 177 -7.60 -10.22 16.65
CA ALA A 177 -6.99 -9.12 15.90
C ALA A 177 -6.20 -8.16 16.81
N LYS A 178 -6.80 -7.78 17.94
CA LYS A 178 -6.16 -6.91 18.93
C LYS A 178 -4.95 -7.58 19.62
N ASP A 179 -5.05 -8.87 19.92
CA ASP A 179 -3.96 -9.59 20.58
C ASP A 179 -2.76 -9.81 19.65
N LEU A 180 -3.02 -10.17 18.38
CA LEU A 180 -1.97 -10.23 17.37
C LEU A 180 -1.33 -8.85 17.12
N ALA A 181 -2.15 -7.79 17.05
CA ALA A 181 -1.67 -6.43 16.89
C ALA A 181 -0.72 -6.01 18.03
N ARG A 182 -1.09 -6.32 19.28
CA ARG A 182 -0.22 -6.07 20.44
C ARG A 182 1.07 -6.90 20.40
N TYR A 183 0.95 -8.18 20.05
CA TYR A 183 2.10 -9.09 20.02
C TYR A 183 3.15 -8.69 18.97
N TYR A 184 2.69 -8.22 17.80
CA TYR A 184 3.58 -7.87 16.69
C TYR A 184 3.85 -6.36 16.57
N ASP A 185 3.39 -5.53 17.49
CA ASP A 185 3.46 -4.05 17.40
C ASP A 185 2.94 -3.54 16.05
N ALA A 186 1.79 -4.06 15.61
CA ALA A 186 1.17 -3.78 14.32
C ALA A 186 -0.12 -2.98 14.49
N PRO A 187 -0.45 -2.05 13.56
CA PRO A 187 -1.76 -1.43 13.55
C PRO A 187 -2.85 -2.46 13.18
N VAL A 188 -4.04 -2.26 13.74
CA VAL A 188 -5.21 -3.10 13.50
C VAL A 188 -6.35 -2.29 12.88
N SER A 189 -6.86 -2.75 11.75
CA SER A 189 -8.11 -2.28 11.15
C SER A 189 -9.26 -3.07 11.76
N LEU A 190 -10.05 -2.43 12.58
CA LEU A 190 -11.24 -3.05 13.17
C LEU A 190 -12.39 -3.05 12.18
N GLU A 191 -13.46 -3.79 12.50
CA GLU A 191 -14.68 -3.82 11.72
C GLU A 191 -15.35 -2.44 11.65
N TYR A 192 -15.35 -1.82 10.46
CA TYR A 192 -15.92 -0.48 10.25
C TYR A 192 -17.43 -0.45 10.45
N ALA A 193 -18.11 -1.56 10.16
CA ALA A 193 -19.56 -1.67 10.36
C ALA A 193 -19.98 -1.31 11.79
N ARG A 194 -19.18 -1.71 12.80
CA ARG A 194 -19.46 -1.38 14.19
C ARG A 194 -19.40 0.12 14.47
N GLU A 195 -18.41 0.81 13.93
CA GLU A 195 -18.28 2.27 14.05
C GLU A 195 -19.45 2.97 13.35
N TYR A 196 -19.80 2.50 12.15
CA TYR A 196 -20.90 3.01 11.36
C TYR A 196 -22.26 2.86 12.10
N GLN A 197 -22.52 1.69 12.65
CA GLN A 197 -23.76 1.37 13.40
C GLN A 197 -23.90 2.25 14.65
N ILE A 198 -22.83 2.40 15.43
CA ILE A 198 -22.82 3.26 16.61
C ILE A 198 -23.13 4.71 16.21
N LYS A 199 -22.46 5.21 15.16
CA LYS A 199 -22.62 6.60 14.70
C LYS A 199 -24.02 6.91 14.21
N ASN A 200 -24.66 5.96 13.52
CA ASN A 200 -25.97 6.14 12.92
C ASN A 200 -27.11 5.57 13.78
N ASN A 201 -26.78 4.88 14.89
CA ASN A 201 -27.70 4.19 15.78
C ASN A 201 -28.62 3.19 15.03
N VAL A 202 -28.03 2.33 14.21
CA VAL A 202 -28.71 1.32 13.40
C VAL A 202 -28.19 -0.08 13.74
N ARG A 203 -29.07 -1.09 13.71
CA ARG A 203 -28.74 -2.50 13.93
C ARG A 203 -28.45 -3.21 12.60
N ASP A 204 -27.94 -4.44 12.68
CA ASP A 204 -27.65 -5.27 11.51
C ASP A 204 -28.87 -5.42 10.58
N ASP A 205 -30.05 -5.65 11.15
CA ASP A 205 -31.35 -5.86 10.47
C ASP A 205 -32.03 -4.56 9.98
N GLU A 206 -31.46 -3.41 10.30
CA GLU A 206 -31.93 -2.07 9.87
C GLU A 206 -31.11 -1.45 8.77
N LEU A 207 -29.99 -2.09 8.39
CA LEU A 207 -29.09 -1.60 7.33
C LEU A 207 -29.79 -1.70 5.96
N THR A 208 -29.68 -0.64 5.18
CA THR A 208 -30.21 -0.54 3.81
C THR A 208 -29.11 -0.83 2.77
N PRO A 209 -29.45 -1.12 1.50
CA PRO A 209 -28.46 -1.27 0.44
C PRO A 209 -27.47 -0.09 0.35
N LYS A 210 -27.95 1.13 0.59
CA LYS A 210 -27.12 2.34 0.61
C LYS A 210 -26.06 2.30 1.71
N ASP A 211 -26.40 1.77 2.89
CA ASP A 211 -25.46 1.66 4.00
C ASP A 211 -24.29 0.74 3.65
N TYR A 212 -24.55 -0.36 2.94
CA TYR A 212 -23.53 -1.30 2.51
C TYR A 212 -22.49 -0.70 1.56
N TYR A 213 -22.85 0.31 0.74
CA TYR A 213 -21.86 1.07 -0.04
C TYR A 213 -20.89 1.83 0.87
N TYR A 214 -21.40 2.46 1.93
CA TYR A 214 -20.57 3.13 2.93
C TYR A 214 -19.71 2.14 3.72
N LEU A 215 -20.25 0.96 4.05
CA LEU A 215 -19.49 -0.07 4.76
C LEU A 215 -18.34 -0.61 3.93
N LEU A 216 -18.53 -0.89 2.64
CA LEU A 216 -17.47 -1.31 1.73
C LEU A 216 -16.36 -0.26 1.62
N LEU A 217 -16.74 0.98 1.34
CA LEU A 217 -15.78 2.08 1.15
C LEU A 217 -15.06 2.41 2.46
N GLY A 218 -15.80 2.45 3.58
CA GLY A 218 -15.26 2.79 4.89
C GLY A 218 -14.24 1.75 5.38
N GLN A 219 -14.54 0.46 5.24
CA GLN A 219 -13.61 -0.61 5.62
C GLN A 219 -12.32 -0.55 4.78
N TYR A 220 -12.44 -0.37 3.48
CA TYR A 220 -11.29 -0.23 2.59
C TYR A 220 -10.44 1.00 2.90
N ASP A 221 -11.07 2.17 3.09
CA ASP A 221 -10.40 3.43 3.40
C ASP A 221 -9.67 3.35 4.74
N GLN A 222 -10.33 2.83 5.79
CA GLN A 222 -9.74 2.64 7.11
C GLN A 222 -8.48 1.77 7.04
N THR A 223 -8.55 0.62 6.38
CA THR A 223 -7.41 -0.29 6.22
C THR A 223 -6.28 0.37 5.41
N SER A 224 -6.61 1.08 4.33
CA SER A 224 -5.66 1.80 3.49
C SER A 224 -4.92 2.90 4.26
N LYS A 225 -5.62 3.67 5.08
CA LYS A 225 -5.03 4.71 5.95
C LYS A 225 -4.03 4.12 6.96
N LEU A 226 -4.31 2.94 7.49
CA LEU A 226 -3.38 2.25 8.41
C LEU A 226 -2.12 1.76 7.69
N ILE A 227 -2.26 1.24 6.46
CA ILE A 227 -1.11 0.86 5.62
C ILE A 227 -0.19 2.07 5.36
N ASP A 228 -0.78 3.24 5.16
CA ASP A 228 -0.05 4.49 4.88
C ASP A 228 0.41 5.24 6.15
N SER A 229 0.00 4.77 7.31
CA SER A 229 0.31 5.44 8.58
C SER A 229 1.75 5.22 9.04
N ASN A 230 2.24 6.12 9.89
CA ASN A 230 3.51 5.95 10.57
C ASN A 230 3.49 4.82 11.63
N ALA A 231 2.32 4.33 12.03
CA ALA A 231 2.18 3.18 12.92
C ALA A 231 2.53 1.84 12.22
N ASN A 232 2.48 1.82 10.89
CA ASN A 232 2.83 0.62 10.11
C ASN A 232 4.32 0.29 10.27
N ARG A 233 4.60 -0.89 10.82
CA ARG A 233 5.95 -1.47 11.01
C ARG A 233 6.27 -2.60 10.04
N GLY A 234 5.47 -2.77 8.99
CA GLY A 234 5.62 -3.83 7.98
C GLY A 234 4.54 -4.89 8.03
N LEU A 235 3.63 -4.80 9.00
CA LEU A 235 2.48 -5.68 9.16
C LEU A 235 1.25 -4.84 9.49
N VAL A 236 0.11 -5.18 8.88
CA VAL A 236 -1.23 -4.66 9.22
C VAL A 236 -2.15 -5.86 9.42
N ILE A 237 -2.95 -5.83 10.48
CA ILE A 237 -3.96 -6.85 10.78
C ILE A 237 -5.33 -6.22 10.56
N ALA A 238 -6.20 -6.91 9.83
CA ALA A 238 -7.57 -6.48 9.58
C ALA A 238 -8.55 -7.47 10.18
N ASP A 239 -9.47 -6.94 11.00
CA ASP A 239 -10.67 -7.62 11.45
C ASP A 239 -11.78 -7.32 10.44
N THR A 240 -11.98 -8.25 9.52
CA THR A 240 -12.90 -8.16 8.38
C THR A 240 -12.38 -7.42 7.13
N ASN A 241 -13.08 -7.56 6.02
CA ASN A 241 -12.81 -6.92 4.74
C ASN A 241 -14.07 -6.78 3.88
N SER A 242 -13.92 -6.31 2.64
CA SER A 242 -15.02 -6.15 1.68
C SER A 242 -15.78 -7.44 1.38
N LEU A 243 -15.13 -8.61 1.40
CA LEU A 243 -15.80 -9.90 1.17
C LEU A 243 -16.80 -10.24 2.28
N VAL A 244 -16.44 -10.00 3.53
CA VAL A 244 -17.37 -10.22 4.67
C VAL A 244 -18.54 -9.25 4.60
N THR A 245 -18.31 -7.99 4.25
CA THR A 245 -19.38 -7.00 4.01
C THR A 245 -20.32 -7.45 2.90
N LYS A 246 -19.80 -8.00 1.80
CA LYS A 246 -20.62 -8.57 0.72
C LYS A 246 -21.45 -9.76 1.20
N GLY A 247 -20.86 -10.64 2.01
CA GLY A 247 -21.59 -11.78 2.57
C GLY A 247 -22.80 -11.36 3.42
N TYR A 248 -22.65 -10.29 4.23
CA TYR A 248 -23.78 -9.72 4.96
C TYR A 248 -24.79 -9.02 4.05
N TYR A 249 -24.33 -8.33 3.00
CA TYR A 249 -25.21 -7.77 1.98
C TYR A 249 -26.09 -8.86 1.34
N ASP A 250 -25.47 -9.96 0.91
CA ASP A 250 -26.22 -11.08 0.31
C ASP A 250 -27.24 -11.66 1.28
N TYR A 251 -26.86 -11.82 2.55
CA TYR A 251 -27.73 -12.40 3.56
C TYR A 251 -28.97 -11.54 3.87
N TYR A 252 -28.80 -10.20 3.96
CA TYR A 252 -29.90 -9.30 4.35
C TYR A 252 -30.70 -8.74 3.18
N MET A 253 -30.08 -8.61 2.00
CA MET A 253 -30.67 -7.89 0.85
C MET A 253 -31.22 -8.80 -0.26
N GLU A 254 -31.05 -10.11 -0.16
CA GLU A 254 -31.56 -11.06 -1.18
C GLU A 254 -33.12 -11.02 -1.36
N THR A 255 -33.85 -10.47 -0.40
CA THR A 255 -35.32 -10.50 -0.37
C THR A 255 -36.00 -9.15 -0.58
N GLU A 256 -35.26 -8.04 -0.68
CA GLU A 256 -35.83 -6.73 -0.85
C GLU A 256 -35.96 -6.32 -2.32
N ASP A 257 -37.13 -5.87 -2.74
CA ASP A 257 -37.36 -5.20 -4.02
C ASP A 257 -36.52 -3.91 -4.07
N GLN A 258 -35.43 -3.94 -4.81
CA GLN A 258 -34.46 -2.85 -4.90
C GLN A 258 -34.92 -1.83 -5.93
N GLU A 259 -35.68 -0.84 -5.53
CA GLU A 259 -36.06 0.25 -6.45
C GLU A 259 -34.91 1.24 -6.78
N ASP A 260 -33.87 1.39 -5.95
CA ASP A 260 -32.89 2.49 -6.08
C ASP A 260 -31.44 2.13 -6.44
N LEU A 261 -30.98 0.90 -6.23
CA LEU A 261 -29.59 0.50 -6.53
C LEU A 261 -29.57 -0.93 -7.06
N SER A 262 -29.20 -1.12 -8.32
CA SER A 262 -29.09 -2.49 -8.87
C SER A 262 -28.03 -3.29 -8.11
N GLY A 263 -28.32 -4.54 -7.74
CA GLY A 263 -27.37 -5.48 -7.14
C GLY A 263 -26.08 -5.59 -7.98
N GLU A 264 -26.20 -5.47 -9.30
CA GLU A 264 -25.05 -5.43 -10.22
C GLU A 264 -24.09 -4.27 -9.93
N THR A 265 -24.59 -3.08 -9.58
CA THR A 265 -23.75 -1.93 -9.24
C THR A 265 -22.96 -2.18 -7.95
N PHE A 266 -23.60 -2.77 -6.94
CA PHE A 266 -22.93 -3.15 -5.69
C PHE A 266 -21.86 -4.22 -5.94
N ASP A 267 -22.17 -5.25 -6.73
CA ASP A 267 -21.24 -6.32 -7.09
C ASP A 267 -20.01 -5.78 -7.85
N ASN A 268 -20.21 -4.87 -8.79
CA ASN A 268 -19.13 -4.23 -9.52
C ASN A 268 -18.23 -3.39 -8.59
N LEU A 269 -18.80 -2.67 -7.63
CA LEU A 269 -18.04 -1.94 -6.62
C LEU A 269 -17.26 -2.91 -5.72
N PHE A 270 -17.91 -3.95 -5.22
CA PHE A 270 -17.30 -4.98 -4.40
C PHE A 270 -16.09 -5.61 -5.10
N VAL A 271 -16.25 -6.10 -6.33
CA VAL A 271 -15.14 -6.70 -7.11
C VAL A 271 -14.02 -5.70 -7.33
N SER A 272 -14.36 -4.44 -7.61
CA SER A 272 -13.36 -3.37 -7.82
C SER A 272 -12.55 -3.08 -6.55
N ILE A 273 -13.16 -3.11 -5.37
CA ILE A 273 -12.49 -2.93 -4.08
C ILE A 273 -11.66 -4.16 -3.74
N LEU A 274 -12.25 -5.35 -3.81
CA LEU A 274 -11.59 -6.61 -3.49
C LEU A 274 -10.31 -6.83 -4.32
N ALA A 275 -10.33 -6.46 -5.60
CA ALA A 275 -9.15 -6.53 -6.48
C ALA A 275 -7.97 -5.65 -6.00
N LYS A 276 -8.22 -4.65 -5.16
CA LYS A 276 -7.20 -3.78 -4.56
C LYS A 276 -6.77 -4.24 -3.17
N GLU A 277 -7.59 -5.01 -2.49
CA GLU A 277 -7.27 -5.66 -1.23
C GLU A 277 -6.34 -6.86 -1.50
N LYS A 278 -5.05 -6.70 -1.22
CA LYS A 278 -4.07 -7.78 -1.39
C LYS A 278 -3.68 -8.30 -0.01
N TRP A 279 -4.11 -9.52 0.30
CA TRP A 279 -3.84 -10.19 1.56
C TRP A 279 -2.66 -11.17 1.41
N ASP A 280 -1.84 -11.31 2.44
CA ASP A 280 -0.72 -12.26 2.50
C ASP A 280 -1.10 -13.54 3.28
N LEU A 281 -2.09 -13.44 4.18
CA LEU A 281 -2.58 -14.57 4.99
C LEU A 281 -4.03 -14.31 5.38
N ILE A 282 -4.84 -15.36 5.35
CA ILE A 282 -6.20 -15.37 5.90
C ILE A 282 -6.25 -16.28 7.13
N LEU A 283 -6.77 -15.75 8.23
CA LEU A 283 -7.15 -16.49 9.43
C LEU A 283 -8.69 -16.59 9.44
N PHE A 284 -9.23 -17.77 9.14
CA PHE A 284 -10.67 -18.01 9.11
C PHE A 284 -11.11 -18.57 10.45
N VAL A 285 -11.89 -17.79 11.20
CA VAL A 285 -12.36 -18.17 12.54
C VAL A 285 -13.69 -18.87 12.45
N GLN A 286 -13.72 -20.13 12.86
CA GLN A 286 -14.91 -20.99 12.87
C GLN A 286 -15.90 -20.55 13.95
N PRO A 287 -17.22 -20.79 13.74
CA PRO A 287 -18.27 -20.45 14.70
C PRO A 287 -18.30 -21.42 15.89
N VAL A 288 -17.42 -21.20 16.86
CA VAL A 288 -17.42 -21.94 18.13
C VAL A 288 -17.77 -21.02 19.30
N GLY A 289 -18.43 -21.57 20.33
CA GLY A 289 -18.81 -20.81 21.52
C GLY A 289 -20.17 -20.08 21.41
N SER A 290 -20.51 -19.32 22.45
CA SER A 290 -21.80 -18.62 22.55
C SER A 290 -21.84 -17.34 21.72
N TYR A 291 -22.98 -17.05 21.12
CA TYR A 291 -23.23 -15.76 20.48
C TYR A 291 -23.51 -14.69 21.53
N VAL A 292 -22.91 -13.53 21.39
CA VAL A 292 -22.98 -12.42 22.36
C VAL A 292 -23.81 -11.29 21.79
N ASN A 293 -24.85 -10.88 22.49
CA ASN A 293 -25.60 -9.66 22.19
C ASN A 293 -24.82 -8.44 22.64
N ASP A 294 -24.54 -7.53 21.71
CA ASP A 294 -23.86 -6.26 21.96
C ASP A 294 -24.74 -5.02 21.70
N GLY A 295 -26.05 -5.26 21.48
CA GLY A 295 -27.04 -4.23 21.25
C GLY A 295 -27.24 -3.82 19.79
N PHE A 296 -26.35 -4.23 18.90
CA PHE A 296 -26.40 -3.91 17.45
C PHE A 296 -26.60 -5.14 16.58
N ARG A 297 -26.27 -6.33 17.09
CA ARG A 297 -26.34 -7.59 16.36
C ARG A 297 -27.74 -8.09 16.18
N ASP A 298 -28.03 -8.64 15.01
CA ASP A 298 -29.20 -9.46 14.78
C ASP A 298 -29.09 -10.77 15.57
N MET A 299 -30.01 -10.96 16.51
CA MET A 299 -30.02 -12.13 17.38
C MET A 299 -30.56 -13.39 16.71
N THR A 300 -31.12 -13.30 15.50
CA THR A 300 -31.49 -14.51 14.73
C THR A 300 -30.26 -15.31 14.34
N MET A 301 -29.13 -14.61 14.11
CA MET A 301 -27.84 -15.25 13.85
C MET A 301 -27.24 -15.96 15.09
N ALA A 302 -27.86 -15.87 16.26
CA ALA A 302 -27.43 -16.64 17.43
C ALA A 302 -27.79 -18.14 17.30
N GLU A 303 -28.74 -18.49 16.41
CA GLU A 303 -29.08 -19.87 16.14
C GLU A 303 -27.90 -20.58 15.44
N ASP A 304 -27.46 -21.71 16.01
CA ASP A 304 -26.26 -22.41 15.53
C ASP A 304 -26.34 -22.75 14.03
N HIS A 305 -27.49 -23.23 13.55
CA HIS A 305 -27.62 -23.62 12.15
C HIS A 305 -27.48 -22.42 11.19
N ILE A 306 -28.01 -21.25 11.55
CA ILE A 306 -27.91 -20.02 10.77
C ILE A 306 -26.44 -19.54 10.75
N ARG A 307 -25.80 -19.51 11.92
CA ARG A 307 -24.43 -19.09 12.09
C ARG A 307 -23.45 -19.99 11.33
N TYR A 308 -23.65 -21.31 11.36
CA TYR A 308 -22.83 -22.25 10.58
C TYR A 308 -23.07 -22.11 9.08
N SER A 309 -24.33 -21.99 8.64
CA SER A 309 -24.67 -21.77 7.23
C SER A 309 -24.03 -20.49 6.70
N PHE A 310 -24.11 -19.40 7.45
CA PHE A 310 -23.47 -18.14 7.08
C PHE A 310 -21.93 -18.25 7.04
N SER A 311 -21.33 -18.97 7.99
CA SER A 311 -19.89 -19.23 7.98
C SER A 311 -19.46 -20.04 6.75
N GLN A 312 -20.24 -21.04 6.35
CA GLN A 312 -20.02 -21.81 5.12
C GLN A 312 -20.15 -20.93 3.86
N HIS A 313 -21.15 -20.05 3.83
CA HIS A 313 -21.31 -19.09 2.73
C HIS A 313 -20.08 -18.19 2.58
N LEU A 314 -19.57 -17.62 3.69
CA LEU A 314 -18.33 -16.81 3.67
C LEU A 314 -17.11 -17.60 3.18
N ASP A 315 -17.01 -18.89 3.54
CA ASP A 315 -15.90 -19.73 3.10
C ASP A 315 -16.00 -20.05 1.59
N GLN A 316 -17.20 -20.31 1.08
CA GLN A 316 -17.43 -20.48 -0.36
C GLN A 316 -17.08 -19.20 -1.15
N MET A 317 -17.45 -18.03 -0.63
CA MET A 317 -17.03 -16.76 -1.23
C MET A 317 -15.52 -16.59 -1.20
N ARG A 318 -14.86 -16.91 -0.08
CA ARG A 318 -13.38 -16.89 0.02
C ARG A 318 -12.76 -17.86 -1.00
N GLU A 319 -13.29 -19.05 -1.18
CA GLU A 319 -12.86 -20.00 -2.22
C GLU A 319 -12.98 -19.42 -3.62
N ARG A 320 -14.07 -18.73 -3.90
CA ARG A 320 -14.31 -18.11 -5.20
C ARG A 320 -13.37 -16.94 -5.51
N TYR A 321 -13.09 -16.09 -4.53
CA TYR A 321 -12.44 -14.78 -4.75
C TYR A 321 -11.01 -14.67 -4.22
N LEU A 322 -10.62 -15.49 -3.25
CA LEU A 322 -9.34 -15.38 -2.53
C LEU A 322 -8.56 -16.71 -2.50
N THR A 323 -8.75 -17.55 -3.49
CA THR A 323 -8.23 -18.94 -3.59
C THR A 323 -6.72 -19.05 -3.41
N THR A 324 -5.96 -18.08 -3.90
CA THR A 324 -4.49 -18.14 -3.95
C THR A 324 -3.82 -17.66 -2.67
N ILE A 325 -4.61 -17.17 -1.71
CA ILE A 325 -4.06 -16.62 -0.48
C ILE A 325 -3.91 -17.73 0.56
N PRO A 326 -2.76 -17.84 1.25
CA PRO A 326 -2.57 -18.80 2.34
C PRO A 326 -3.67 -18.68 3.39
N LEU A 327 -4.20 -19.81 3.84
CA LEU A 327 -5.35 -19.90 4.72
C LEU A 327 -5.04 -20.77 5.94
N VAL A 328 -5.49 -20.31 7.11
CA VAL A 328 -5.49 -21.10 8.36
C VAL A 328 -6.89 -21.03 8.98
N TYR A 329 -7.49 -22.18 9.22
CA TYR A 329 -8.73 -22.26 9.99
C TYR A 329 -8.41 -22.29 11.49
N LEU A 330 -9.16 -21.51 12.26
CA LEU A 330 -8.99 -21.39 13.69
C LEU A 330 -10.32 -21.66 14.42
N GLU A 331 -10.24 -22.48 15.45
CA GLU A 331 -11.30 -22.64 16.45
C GLU A 331 -10.85 -21.90 17.71
N ILE A 332 -11.44 -20.73 17.96
CA ILE A 332 -11.10 -19.91 19.12
C ILE A 332 -12.18 -20.13 20.17
N GLY A 333 -12.03 -21.18 20.99
CA GLY A 333 -12.78 -21.33 22.23
C GLY A 333 -12.27 -20.33 23.28
N ARG A 334 -13.19 -19.66 24.01
CA ARG A 334 -12.74 -19.07 25.29
C ARG A 334 -12.27 -20.24 26.16
N ALA A 335 -10.97 -20.25 26.49
CA ALA A 335 -10.53 -21.05 27.60
C ALA A 335 -11.38 -20.62 28.79
N SER A 336 -12.24 -21.53 29.29
CA SER A 336 -12.88 -21.35 30.57
C SER A 336 -11.77 -21.24 31.62
N CYS A 337 -11.58 -20.00 32.11
CA CYS A 337 -10.81 -19.77 33.32
C CYS A 337 -11.52 -20.34 34.51
#